data_ae129e07bebd1eb4559c3c9a1b6ba95f
#
_entry.id   ae129e07bebd1eb4559c3c9a1b6ba95f
#
_cell.length_a   1.000
_cell.length_b   1.000
_cell.length_c   1.000
_cell.angle_alpha   90.00
_cell.angle_beta   90.00
_cell.angle_gamma   90.00
#
_symmetry.space_group_name_H-M   'P 1'
#
loop_
_entity.id
_entity.type
_entity.pdbx_description
1 polymer ?
#
loop_
_entity_poly.entity_id
_entity_poly.type
_entity_poly.pdbx_seq_one_letter_code
_entity_poly.pdbx_strand_id
1 'polypeptide(L)'
;MRRWIMHVDMDAFFASVEQLDHPEYKGHPVIVGGLSSRGVVATASYEARKFGVHSAMPISRAKKLCPHGIYVYPNMARYKEISHIIHKVMEEFTPIIEPLSLDEAFLDVTGITHKFTGPKALGRAIKDRVFEETGLIISAGLAPNKFLAKLASDLDKPDGLVVIPYGKECESLANLPIKRIWGVGPSTERRLKDGGFTLIKDVQALPDEKPLVPYVGNQARRIWELARGIDERPVEPDRQIQSVGNEETYESDVEDPAVIDLELHYFANRVAKRLRKYGLMGHTVSIKVRYNDF
;
A
#
# COMPACT_ATOMS: atom_id res chain seq x y z
N MET A 1 -16.97 23.76 -5.10
CA MET A 1 -16.72 23.10 -3.79
C MET A 1 -15.26 22.68 -3.75
N ARG A 2 -14.53 22.83 -2.60
CA ARG A 2 -13.14 22.39 -2.50
C ARG A 2 -13.09 20.87 -2.43
N ARG A 3 -12.22 20.23 -3.21
CA ARG A 3 -12.06 18.77 -3.28
C ARG A 3 -11.39 18.23 -2.03
N TRP A 4 -11.97 17.20 -1.42
CA TRP A 4 -11.36 16.51 -0.29
C TRP A 4 -11.26 15.02 -0.58
N ILE A 5 -10.04 14.51 -0.55
CA ILE A 5 -9.75 13.08 -0.67
C ILE A 5 -9.26 12.57 0.68
N MET A 6 -9.80 11.44 1.09
CA MET A 6 -9.31 10.69 2.24
C MET A 6 -8.61 9.43 1.76
N HIS A 7 -7.44 9.13 2.31
CA HIS A 7 -6.80 7.84 2.20
C HIS A 7 -6.91 7.13 3.54
N VAL A 8 -7.34 5.88 3.49
CA VAL A 8 -7.49 4.99 4.65
C VAL A 8 -6.51 3.84 4.48
N ASP A 9 -5.84 3.44 5.54
CA ASP A 9 -4.86 2.36 5.56
C ASP A 9 -4.95 1.64 6.91
N MET A 10 -5.18 0.32 6.88
CA MET A 10 -5.29 -0.50 8.08
C MET A 10 -3.92 -0.68 8.73
N ASP A 11 -3.83 -0.38 10.01
CA ASP A 11 -2.58 -0.50 10.77
C ASP A 11 -2.17 -1.96 10.95
N ALA A 12 -1.05 -2.36 10.30
CA ALA A 12 -0.49 -3.71 10.33
C ALA A 12 -1.53 -4.80 10.03
N PHE A 13 -2.36 -4.62 9.00
CA PHE A 13 -3.63 -5.29 8.75
C PHE A 13 -3.64 -6.78 9.07
N PHE A 14 -2.87 -7.61 8.36
CA PHE A 14 -2.92 -9.06 8.58
C PHE A 14 -2.52 -9.43 10.02
N ALA A 15 -1.49 -8.80 10.56
CA ALA A 15 -1.06 -9.06 11.93
C ALA A 15 -2.11 -8.61 12.95
N SER A 16 -2.81 -7.50 12.70
CA SER A 16 -3.90 -7.00 13.55
C SER A 16 -5.12 -7.93 13.52
N VAL A 17 -5.44 -8.52 12.35
CA VAL A 17 -6.50 -9.54 12.25
C VAL A 17 -6.12 -10.80 13.02
N GLU A 18 -4.86 -11.27 12.93
CA GLU A 18 -4.40 -12.41 13.72
C GLU A 18 -4.48 -12.12 15.24
N GLN A 19 -4.12 -10.91 15.67
CA GLN A 19 -4.26 -10.49 17.08
C GLN A 19 -5.72 -10.31 17.52
N LEU A 20 -6.64 -10.03 16.58
CA LEU A 20 -8.07 -9.98 16.85
C LEU A 20 -8.66 -11.39 17.08
N ASP A 21 -8.33 -12.31 16.17
CA ASP A 21 -8.86 -13.68 16.19
C ASP A 21 -8.17 -14.55 17.25
N HIS A 22 -6.95 -14.18 17.69
CA HIS A 22 -6.12 -14.84 18.70
C HIS A 22 -5.75 -13.85 19.80
N PRO A 23 -6.61 -13.64 20.82
CA PRO A 23 -6.34 -12.67 21.89
C PRO A 23 -5.01 -12.88 22.64
N GLU A 24 -4.51 -14.11 22.67
CA GLU A 24 -3.20 -14.47 23.24
C GLU A 24 -2.01 -13.89 22.47
N TYR A 25 -2.21 -13.42 21.23
CA TYR A 25 -1.17 -12.75 20.42
C TYR A 25 -1.07 -11.25 20.72
N LYS A 26 -2.04 -10.67 21.42
CA LYS A 26 -2.02 -9.23 21.74
C LYS A 26 -0.82 -8.87 22.57
N GLY A 27 -0.13 -7.78 22.14
CA GLY A 27 1.09 -7.32 22.79
C GLY A 27 2.36 -8.13 22.46
N HIS A 28 2.22 -9.20 21.66
CA HIS A 28 3.36 -10.00 21.20
C HIS A 28 3.74 -9.64 19.75
N PRO A 29 5.02 -9.83 19.37
CA PRO A 29 5.46 -9.68 17.99
C PRO A 29 4.80 -10.73 17.09
N VAL A 30 3.89 -10.35 16.21
CA VAL A 30 3.24 -11.24 15.23
C VAL A 30 3.77 -10.94 13.84
N ILE A 31 4.21 -11.98 13.14
CA ILE A 31 4.77 -11.90 11.80
C ILE A 31 3.99 -12.84 10.88
N VAL A 32 3.25 -12.26 9.94
CA VAL A 32 2.47 -13.00 8.95
C VAL A 32 3.29 -13.13 7.68
N GLY A 33 3.42 -14.34 7.13
CA GLY A 33 4.16 -14.55 5.88
C GLY A 33 4.37 -16.00 5.51
N GLY A 34 5.07 -16.24 4.40
CA GLY A 34 5.51 -17.58 3.99
C GLY A 34 6.62 -18.05 4.91
N LEU A 35 6.41 -19.17 5.63
CA LEU A 35 7.32 -19.62 6.68
C LEU A 35 8.50 -20.45 6.17
N SER A 36 8.55 -20.76 4.87
CA SER A 36 9.67 -21.46 4.22
C SER A 36 10.96 -20.63 4.21
N SER A 37 12.07 -21.24 3.85
CA SER A 37 13.39 -20.56 3.77
C SER A 37 13.40 -19.39 2.78
N ARG A 38 12.59 -19.47 1.72
CA ARG A 38 12.41 -18.44 0.67
C ARG A 38 11.18 -17.55 0.90
N GLY A 39 10.46 -17.76 1.98
CA GLY A 39 9.30 -16.96 2.34
C GLY A 39 9.65 -15.52 2.67
N VAL A 40 8.67 -14.64 2.52
CA VAL A 40 8.77 -13.23 2.87
C VAL A 40 7.70 -12.84 3.88
N VAL A 41 8.01 -11.82 4.67
CA VAL A 41 7.06 -11.18 5.57
C VAL A 41 6.01 -10.45 4.73
N ALA A 42 4.75 -10.84 4.87
CA ALA A 42 3.63 -10.10 4.30
C ALA A 42 3.31 -8.87 5.17
N THR A 43 3.14 -9.10 6.48
CA THR A 43 2.88 -8.02 7.45
C THR A 43 3.54 -8.35 8.79
N ALA A 44 4.05 -7.31 9.47
CA ALA A 44 4.59 -7.40 10.82
C ALA A 44 3.80 -6.47 11.75
N SER A 45 3.41 -6.95 12.94
CA SER A 45 2.79 -6.14 13.97
C SER A 45 3.72 -5.02 14.45
N TYR A 46 3.19 -4.00 15.09
CA TYR A 46 4.02 -2.90 15.62
C TYR A 46 5.02 -3.38 16.68
N GLU A 47 4.68 -4.41 17.43
CA GLU A 47 5.59 -5.07 18.36
C GLU A 47 6.77 -5.70 17.60
N ALA A 48 6.53 -6.40 16.49
CA ALA A 48 7.57 -6.98 15.66
C ALA A 48 8.45 -5.92 14.96
N ARG A 49 7.85 -4.80 14.55
CA ARG A 49 8.58 -3.68 13.93
C ARG A 49 9.61 -3.05 14.86
N LYS A 50 9.43 -3.11 16.19
CA LYS A 50 10.42 -2.65 17.18
C LYS A 50 11.74 -3.42 17.10
N PHE A 51 11.71 -4.66 16.59
CA PHE A 51 12.89 -5.48 16.34
C PHE A 51 13.46 -5.31 14.92
N GLY A 52 12.93 -4.35 14.13
CA GLY A 52 13.36 -4.10 12.76
C GLY A 52 12.72 -5.03 11.72
N VAL A 53 11.72 -5.83 12.08
CA VAL A 53 10.97 -6.67 11.13
C VAL A 53 9.99 -5.81 10.36
N HIS A 54 9.93 -5.98 9.02
CA HIS A 54 9.03 -5.23 8.14
C HIS A 54 8.57 -6.06 6.95
N SER A 55 7.51 -5.63 6.27
CA SER A 55 6.99 -6.25 5.04
C SER A 55 8.06 -6.36 3.96
N ALA A 56 7.96 -7.40 3.13
CA ALA A 56 8.91 -7.79 2.10
C ALA A 56 10.30 -8.25 2.60
N MET A 57 10.53 -8.31 3.93
CA MET A 57 11.76 -8.87 4.48
C MET A 57 11.76 -10.41 4.32
N PRO A 58 12.89 -11.06 3.97
CA PRO A 58 13.00 -12.52 4.02
C PRO A 58 12.70 -13.06 5.44
N ILE A 59 11.88 -14.11 5.52
CA ILE A 59 11.51 -14.74 6.82
C ILE A 59 12.73 -15.21 7.59
N SER A 60 13.76 -15.72 6.91
CA SER A 60 15.02 -16.14 7.52
C SER A 60 15.71 -14.98 8.26
N ARG A 61 15.64 -13.76 7.72
CA ARG A 61 16.14 -12.55 8.38
C ARG A 61 15.24 -12.11 9.53
N ALA A 62 13.92 -12.15 9.33
CA ALA A 62 12.96 -11.82 10.39
C ALA A 62 13.14 -12.71 11.62
N LYS A 63 13.31 -14.03 11.43
CA LYS A 63 13.58 -15.00 12.51
C LYS A 63 14.88 -14.71 13.29
N LYS A 64 15.89 -14.15 12.62
CA LYS A 64 17.13 -13.71 13.30
C LYS A 64 16.92 -12.45 14.13
N LEU A 65 16.11 -11.52 13.65
CA LEU A 65 15.83 -10.25 14.34
C LEU A 65 14.82 -10.41 15.50
N CYS A 66 13.84 -11.29 15.34
CA CYS A 66 12.79 -11.53 16.33
C CYS A 66 12.54 -13.04 16.52
N PRO A 67 13.50 -13.78 17.15
CA PRO A 67 13.40 -15.24 17.29
C PRO A 67 12.25 -15.71 18.20
N HIS A 68 11.75 -14.82 19.06
CA HIS A 68 10.62 -15.06 19.96
C HIS A 68 9.29 -14.61 19.38
N GLY A 69 9.27 -14.12 18.12
CA GLY A 69 8.05 -13.70 17.44
C GLY A 69 7.12 -14.88 17.09
N ILE A 70 5.84 -14.58 17.03
CA ILE A 70 4.81 -15.52 16.59
C ILE A 70 4.71 -15.45 15.07
N TYR A 71 5.10 -16.53 14.40
CA TYR A 71 5.13 -16.62 12.93
C TYR A 71 3.95 -17.43 12.45
N VAL A 72 3.08 -16.81 11.64
CA VAL A 72 1.84 -17.41 11.14
C VAL A 72 1.72 -17.33 9.62
N TYR A 73 1.08 -18.35 9.02
CA TYR A 73 0.72 -18.31 7.59
C TYR A 73 -0.46 -17.36 7.35
N PRO A 74 -0.51 -16.68 6.19
CA PRO A 74 -1.61 -15.77 5.86
C PRO A 74 -2.96 -16.51 5.74
N ASN A 75 -3.96 -16.05 6.48
CA ASN A 75 -5.36 -16.48 6.31
C ASN A 75 -6.10 -15.54 5.33
N MET A 76 -5.83 -15.70 4.03
CA MET A 76 -6.39 -14.81 3.00
C MET A 76 -7.91 -14.79 2.93
N ALA A 77 -8.60 -15.87 3.35
CA ALA A 77 -10.06 -15.90 3.38
C ALA A 77 -10.59 -14.93 4.46
N ARG A 78 -10.01 -14.99 5.66
CA ARG A 78 -10.37 -14.13 6.78
C ARG A 78 -10.04 -12.66 6.51
N TYR A 79 -8.86 -12.38 5.91
CA TYR A 79 -8.49 -11.00 5.58
C TYR A 79 -9.44 -10.37 4.55
N LYS A 80 -9.90 -11.14 3.55
CA LYS A 80 -10.91 -10.68 2.59
C LYS A 80 -12.27 -10.42 3.23
N GLU A 81 -12.68 -11.26 4.17
CA GLU A 81 -13.91 -11.06 4.93
C GLU A 81 -13.87 -9.73 5.69
N ILE A 82 -12.83 -9.50 6.48
CA ILE A 82 -12.65 -8.24 7.23
C ILE A 82 -12.54 -7.04 6.28
N SER A 83 -11.76 -7.15 5.21
CA SER A 83 -11.66 -6.11 4.18
C SER A 83 -13.03 -5.74 3.62
N HIS A 84 -13.89 -6.73 3.35
CA HIS A 84 -15.25 -6.48 2.85
C HIS A 84 -16.12 -5.72 3.87
N ILE A 85 -16.02 -6.04 5.17
CA ILE A 85 -16.72 -5.30 6.22
C ILE A 85 -16.27 -3.84 6.24
N ILE A 86 -14.94 -3.60 6.19
CA ILE A 86 -14.38 -2.25 6.18
C ILE A 86 -14.86 -1.45 4.96
N HIS A 87 -14.88 -2.09 3.78
CA HIS A 87 -15.40 -1.45 2.56
C HIS A 87 -16.87 -1.05 2.71
N LYS A 88 -17.72 -1.92 3.30
CA LYS A 88 -19.12 -1.58 3.58
C LYS A 88 -19.25 -0.38 4.52
N VAL A 89 -18.41 -0.30 5.55
CA VAL A 89 -18.39 0.88 6.43
C VAL A 89 -18.03 2.14 5.65
N MET A 90 -17.05 2.09 4.75
CA MET A 90 -16.69 3.23 3.92
C MET A 90 -17.83 3.66 2.99
N GLU A 91 -18.60 2.70 2.44
CA GLU A 91 -19.77 2.94 1.59
C GLU A 91 -20.91 3.68 2.33
N GLU A 92 -21.01 3.58 3.66
CA GLU A 92 -21.95 4.39 4.46
C GLU A 92 -21.69 5.90 4.33
N PHE A 93 -20.44 6.28 4.03
CA PHE A 93 -20.02 7.69 3.94
C PHE A 93 -19.99 8.21 2.50
N THR A 94 -19.46 7.45 1.56
CA THR A 94 -19.37 7.87 0.15
C THR A 94 -19.40 6.66 -0.79
N PRO A 95 -20.07 6.77 -1.94
CA PRO A 95 -20.01 5.73 -2.98
C PRO A 95 -18.75 5.82 -3.85
N ILE A 96 -17.97 6.91 -3.73
CA ILE A 96 -16.77 7.14 -4.57
C ILE A 96 -15.54 6.63 -3.82
N ILE A 97 -15.29 5.32 -3.94
CA ILE A 97 -14.21 4.60 -3.25
C ILE A 97 -13.36 3.90 -4.30
N GLU A 98 -12.04 4.10 -4.25
CA GLU A 98 -11.05 3.40 -5.07
C GLU A 98 -10.24 2.48 -4.16
N PRO A 99 -10.50 1.17 -4.14
CA PRO A 99 -9.66 0.20 -3.45
C PRO A 99 -8.29 0.09 -4.10
N LEU A 100 -7.22 0.10 -3.31
CA LEU A 100 -5.86 -0.14 -3.79
C LEU A 100 -5.38 -1.56 -3.45
N SER A 101 -5.80 -2.05 -2.29
CA SER A 101 -5.48 -3.38 -1.76
C SER A 101 -6.63 -3.88 -0.87
N LEU A 102 -6.39 -4.91 -0.05
CA LEU A 102 -7.36 -5.36 0.96
C LEU A 102 -7.45 -4.40 2.14
N ASP A 103 -6.42 -3.59 2.37
CA ASP A 103 -6.22 -2.79 3.57
C ASP A 103 -6.16 -1.28 3.32
N GLU A 104 -6.16 -0.83 2.06
CA GLU A 104 -6.11 0.59 1.74
C GLU A 104 -7.06 1.00 0.63
N ALA A 105 -7.62 2.20 0.75
CA ALA A 105 -8.51 2.79 -0.23
C ALA A 105 -8.44 4.33 -0.24
N PHE A 106 -8.73 4.93 -1.40
CA PHE A 106 -9.09 6.34 -1.50
C PHE A 106 -10.60 6.52 -1.48
N LEU A 107 -11.04 7.55 -0.77
CA LEU A 107 -12.43 8.00 -0.72
C LEU A 107 -12.52 9.45 -1.21
N ASP A 108 -13.40 9.75 -2.15
CA ASP A 108 -13.77 11.14 -2.41
C ASP A 108 -14.85 11.56 -1.42
N VAL A 109 -14.47 12.40 -0.47
CA VAL A 109 -15.33 12.88 0.61
C VAL A 109 -15.77 14.33 0.42
N THR A 110 -15.55 14.88 -0.78
CA THR A 110 -15.90 16.26 -1.13
C THR A 110 -17.35 16.60 -0.82
N GLY A 111 -18.27 15.71 -1.23
CA GLY A 111 -19.72 15.92 -1.11
C GLY A 111 -20.28 15.84 0.31
N ILE A 112 -19.52 15.27 1.26
CA ILE A 112 -20.01 15.02 2.63
C ILE A 112 -19.28 15.84 3.72
N THR A 113 -18.15 16.43 3.42
CA THR A 113 -17.34 17.18 4.38
C THR A 113 -18.12 18.29 5.08
N HIS A 114 -19.12 18.87 4.39
CA HIS A 114 -19.98 19.93 4.96
C HIS A 114 -20.96 19.45 6.03
N LYS A 115 -21.22 18.12 6.11
CA LYS A 115 -22.09 17.52 7.16
C LYS A 115 -21.37 17.37 8.50
N PHE A 116 -20.07 17.64 8.53
CA PHE A 116 -19.22 17.58 9.73
C PHE A 116 -18.62 18.95 10.03
N THR A 117 -18.08 19.13 11.22
CA THR A 117 -17.40 20.39 11.61
C THR A 117 -16.07 20.60 10.89
N GLY A 118 -15.76 19.76 9.87
CA GLY A 118 -14.58 19.84 9.04
C GLY A 118 -14.01 18.46 8.70
N PRO A 119 -12.96 18.42 7.85
CA PRO A 119 -12.40 17.16 7.36
C PRO A 119 -11.86 16.27 8.49
N LYS A 120 -11.32 16.85 9.56
CA LYS A 120 -10.81 16.08 10.71
C LYS A 120 -11.93 15.34 11.45
N ALA A 121 -13.08 16.00 11.64
CA ALA A 121 -14.23 15.38 12.30
C ALA A 121 -14.82 14.24 11.46
N LEU A 122 -14.90 14.41 10.14
CA LEU A 122 -15.28 13.34 9.23
C LEU A 122 -14.29 12.16 9.30
N GLY A 123 -12.99 12.42 9.24
CA GLY A 123 -11.96 11.37 9.35
C GLY A 123 -12.07 10.60 10.66
N ARG A 124 -12.35 11.29 11.78
CA ARG A 124 -12.57 10.66 13.08
C ARG A 124 -13.81 9.75 13.04
N ALA A 125 -14.92 10.24 12.51
CA ALA A 125 -16.16 9.46 12.42
C ALA A 125 -15.98 8.15 11.62
N ILE A 126 -15.22 8.19 10.50
CA ILE A 126 -14.92 6.99 9.72
C ILE A 126 -14.03 6.02 10.51
N LYS A 127 -12.99 6.53 11.19
CA LYS A 127 -12.11 5.71 12.05
C LYS A 127 -12.89 5.02 13.16
N ASP A 128 -13.72 5.77 13.87
CA ASP A 128 -14.52 5.27 14.99
C ASP A 128 -15.50 4.20 14.49
N ARG A 129 -16.17 4.43 13.36
CA ARG A 129 -17.11 3.48 12.76
C ARG A 129 -16.44 2.18 12.30
N VAL A 130 -15.24 2.25 11.71
CA VAL A 130 -14.46 1.06 11.37
C VAL A 130 -14.07 0.28 12.63
N PHE A 131 -13.66 0.98 13.68
CA PHE A 131 -13.29 0.34 14.95
C PHE A 131 -14.50 -0.32 15.63
N GLU A 132 -15.66 0.33 15.66
CA GLU A 132 -16.91 -0.22 16.19
C GLU A 132 -17.30 -1.54 15.50
N GLU A 133 -17.17 -1.60 14.15
CA GLU A 133 -17.56 -2.79 13.38
C GLU A 133 -16.53 -3.92 13.43
N THR A 134 -15.24 -3.59 13.52
CA THR A 134 -14.19 -4.59 13.31
C THR A 134 -13.27 -4.78 14.50
N GLY A 135 -13.21 -3.84 15.43
CA GLY A 135 -12.21 -3.79 16.50
C GLY A 135 -10.79 -3.46 15.99
N LEU A 136 -10.65 -3.10 14.70
CA LEU A 136 -9.35 -2.79 14.08
C LEU A 136 -9.13 -1.29 13.95
N ILE A 137 -7.86 -0.89 14.00
CA ILE A 137 -7.44 0.49 13.91
C ILE A 137 -7.01 0.81 12.48
N ILE A 138 -7.41 1.98 12.00
CA ILE A 138 -6.96 2.55 10.73
C ILE A 138 -6.18 3.84 10.95
N SER A 139 -5.20 4.09 10.10
CA SER A 139 -4.60 5.41 9.92
C SER A 139 -5.20 6.10 8.70
N ALA A 140 -5.44 7.40 8.80
CA ALA A 140 -6.12 8.15 7.76
C ALA A 140 -5.46 9.49 7.46
N GLY A 141 -5.47 9.86 6.18
CA GLY A 141 -5.01 11.15 5.71
C GLY A 141 -6.09 11.85 4.89
N LEU A 142 -6.35 13.12 5.16
CA LEU A 142 -7.27 13.95 4.38
C LEU A 142 -6.51 15.11 3.73
N ALA A 143 -6.71 15.29 2.43
CA ALA A 143 -5.97 16.30 1.67
C ALA A 143 -6.73 16.70 0.39
N PRO A 144 -6.29 17.75 -0.34
CA PRO A 144 -6.87 18.17 -1.61
C PRO A 144 -6.80 17.11 -2.73
N ASN A 145 -5.90 16.15 -2.65
CA ASN A 145 -5.69 15.14 -3.70
C ASN A 145 -5.16 13.80 -3.15
N LYS A 146 -5.09 12.80 -4.03
CA LYS A 146 -4.72 11.42 -3.69
C LYS A 146 -3.30 11.29 -3.14
N PHE A 147 -2.33 11.96 -3.77
CA PHE A 147 -0.94 11.90 -3.31
C PHE A 147 -0.78 12.40 -1.88
N LEU A 148 -1.31 13.60 -1.61
CA LEU A 148 -1.23 14.19 -0.29
C LEU A 148 -2.01 13.41 0.77
N ALA A 149 -3.20 12.87 0.41
CA ALA A 149 -4.00 12.06 1.32
C ALA A 149 -3.26 10.77 1.72
N LYS A 150 -2.64 10.07 0.73
CA LYS A 150 -1.84 8.87 1.01
C LYS A 150 -0.60 9.19 1.84
N LEU A 151 0.11 10.26 1.53
CA LEU A 151 1.24 10.70 2.33
C LEU A 151 0.82 10.99 3.77
N ALA A 152 -0.29 11.74 3.94
CA ALA A 152 -0.81 12.13 5.26
C ALA A 152 -1.16 10.92 6.12
N SER A 153 -1.74 9.85 5.54
CA SER A 153 -2.09 8.64 6.30
C SER A 153 -0.87 7.91 6.88
N ASP A 154 0.33 8.15 6.32
CA ASP A 154 1.57 7.51 6.76
C ASP A 154 2.37 8.36 7.78
N LEU A 155 2.04 9.64 7.98
CA LEU A 155 2.86 10.55 8.77
C LEU A 155 2.78 10.29 10.28
N ASP A 156 1.65 9.77 10.76
CA ASP A 156 1.37 9.62 12.20
C ASP A 156 0.91 8.20 12.57
N LYS A 157 1.36 7.18 11.81
CA LYS A 157 1.07 5.77 12.12
C LYS A 157 1.76 5.32 13.41
N PRO A 158 1.11 4.47 14.22
CA PRO A 158 -0.25 3.94 14.12
C PRO A 158 -1.33 4.88 14.65
N ASP A 159 -2.60 4.59 14.33
CA ASP A 159 -3.81 5.31 14.76
C ASP A 159 -3.85 6.78 14.35
N GLY A 160 -3.08 7.14 13.31
CA GLY A 160 -2.94 8.51 12.85
C GLY A 160 -4.19 9.08 12.19
N LEU A 161 -4.34 10.40 12.30
CA LEU A 161 -5.34 11.18 11.56
C LEU A 161 -4.77 12.56 11.20
N VAL A 162 -4.23 12.65 9.99
CA VAL A 162 -3.53 13.83 9.52
C VAL A 162 -4.34 14.53 8.42
N VAL A 163 -4.48 15.85 8.53
CA VAL A 163 -5.13 16.69 7.53
C VAL A 163 -4.11 17.67 6.95
N ILE A 164 -3.94 17.64 5.63
CA ILE A 164 -3.19 18.67 4.89
C ILE A 164 -4.20 19.65 4.30
N PRO A 165 -4.31 20.87 4.85
CA PRO A 165 -5.29 21.84 4.39
C PRO A 165 -4.87 22.52 3.09
N TYR A 166 -5.84 23.08 2.37
CA TYR A 166 -5.60 23.91 1.20
C TYR A 166 -4.65 25.08 1.51
N GLY A 167 -3.72 25.31 0.58
CA GLY A 167 -2.71 26.36 0.67
C GLY A 167 -1.50 26.01 1.54
N LYS A 168 -1.47 24.78 2.09
CA LYS A 168 -0.34 24.26 2.88
C LYS A 168 0.36 23.06 2.23
N GLU A 169 0.03 22.75 0.97
CA GLU A 169 0.53 21.58 0.26
C GLU A 169 2.07 21.59 0.18
N CYS A 170 2.66 22.66 -0.37
CA CYS A 170 4.12 22.78 -0.49
C CYS A 170 4.82 22.79 0.88
N GLU A 171 4.28 23.54 1.84
CA GLU A 171 4.84 23.66 3.18
C GLU A 171 4.87 22.30 3.91
N SER A 172 3.78 21.54 3.80
CA SER A 172 3.64 20.21 4.41
C SER A 172 4.64 19.18 3.83
N LEU A 173 5.07 19.38 2.59
CA LEU A 173 5.99 18.48 1.89
C LEU A 173 7.46 18.87 2.08
N ALA A 174 7.77 20.15 2.23
CA ALA A 174 9.09 20.74 2.04
C ALA A 174 10.23 19.99 2.74
N ASN A 175 10.06 19.67 4.01
CA ASN A 175 11.10 19.05 4.84
C ASN A 175 11.06 17.51 4.85
N LEU A 176 10.19 16.90 4.06
CA LEU A 176 10.14 15.45 3.95
C LEU A 176 11.24 14.94 3.02
N PRO A 177 11.81 13.73 3.29
CA PRO A 177 12.75 13.08 2.40
C PRO A 177 12.13 12.83 1.02
N ILE A 178 12.94 12.95 -0.05
CA ILE A 178 12.51 12.80 -1.45
C ILE A 178 11.81 11.44 -1.72
N LYS A 179 12.18 10.38 -1.00
CA LYS A 179 11.55 9.06 -1.08
C LYS A 179 10.07 9.03 -0.68
N ARG A 180 9.56 10.10 -0.04
CA ARG A 180 8.14 10.23 0.31
C ARG A 180 7.26 10.61 -0.88
N ILE A 181 7.86 11.00 -1.99
CA ILE A 181 7.11 11.22 -3.24
C ILE A 181 6.67 9.86 -3.78
N TRP A 182 5.40 9.71 -4.02
CA TRP A 182 4.82 8.49 -4.54
C TRP A 182 5.41 8.10 -5.90
N GLY A 183 6.00 6.91 -5.97
CA GLY A 183 6.71 6.40 -7.14
C GLY A 183 8.24 6.55 -7.07
N VAL A 184 8.77 7.22 -6.04
CA VAL A 184 10.21 7.27 -5.78
C VAL A 184 10.62 6.06 -4.94
N GLY A 185 10.99 4.98 -5.61
CA GLY A 185 11.56 3.79 -4.99
C GLY A 185 13.07 3.93 -4.72
N PRO A 186 13.71 2.93 -4.07
CA PRO A 186 15.12 3.01 -3.64
C PRO A 186 16.12 3.37 -4.76
N SER A 187 15.92 2.82 -5.97
CA SER A 187 16.79 3.14 -7.12
C SER A 187 16.63 4.59 -7.57
N THR A 188 15.39 5.10 -7.64
CA THR A 188 15.09 6.48 -8.00
C THR A 188 15.57 7.45 -6.91
N GLU A 189 15.37 7.11 -5.64
CA GLU A 189 15.89 7.89 -4.50
C GLU A 189 17.40 8.07 -4.58
N ARG A 190 18.14 6.98 -4.85
CA ARG A 190 19.62 7.05 -5.00
C ARG A 190 20.01 8.02 -6.10
N ARG A 191 19.46 7.87 -7.31
CA ARG A 191 19.76 8.75 -8.45
C ARG A 191 19.43 10.22 -8.17
N LEU A 192 18.31 10.51 -7.50
CA LEU A 192 17.95 11.86 -7.10
C LEU A 192 18.93 12.43 -6.09
N LYS A 193 19.37 11.63 -5.10
CA LYS A 193 20.40 12.04 -4.12
C LYS A 193 21.74 12.31 -4.76
N ASP A 194 22.14 11.52 -5.75
CA ASP A 194 23.37 11.76 -6.54
C ASP A 194 23.30 13.11 -7.28
N GLY A 195 22.09 13.56 -7.64
CA GLY A 195 21.80 14.87 -8.18
C GLY A 195 21.64 16.00 -7.15
N GLY A 196 21.84 15.72 -5.86
CA GLY A 196 21.70 16.70 -4.79
C GLY A 196 20.26 16.88 -4.24
N PHE A 197 19.28 16.11 -4.74
CA PHE A 197 17.88 16.19 -4.30
C PHE A 197 17.63 15.21 -3.15
N THR A 198 17.72 15.69 -1.91
CA THR A 198 17.53 14.86 -0.69
C THR A 198 16.18 15.08 -0.03
N LEU A 199 15.70 16.30 -0.03
CA LEU A 199 14.40 16.70 0.51
C LEU A 199 13.48 17.17 -0.61
N ILE A 200 12.19 17.14 -0.38
CA ILE A 200 11.18 17.57 -1.37
C ILE A 200 11.38 19.05 -1.72
N LYS A 201 11.76 19.91 -0.77
CA LYS A 201 12.06 21.32 -1.04
C LYS A 201 13.15 21.54 -2.07
N ASP A 202 14.11 20.62 -2.22
CA ASP A 202 15.16 20.74 -3.22
C ASP A 202 14.57 20.70 -4.64
N VAL A 203 13.52 19.89 -4.83
CA VAL A 203 12.75 19.86 -6.08
C VAL A 203 11.78 21.03 -6.20
N GLN A 204 11.19 21.50 -5.08
CA GLN A 204 10.32 22.68 -5.09
C GLN A 204 11.05 23.96 -5.50
N ALA A 205 12.36 24.05 -5.24
CA ALA A 205 13.19 25.19 -5.64
C ALA A 205 13.45 25.26 -7.15
N LEU A 206 13.22 24.19 -7.91
CA LEU A 206 13.44 24.15 -9.35
C LEU A 206 12.35 24.95 -10.10
N PRO A 207 12.73 25.76 -11.13
CA PRO A 207 11.75 26.49 -11.92
C PRO A 207 10.89 25.58 -12.81
N ASP A 208 11.44 24.45 -13.26
CA ASP A 208 10.77 23.46 -14.10
C ASP A 208 11.34 22.04 -13.80
N GLU A 209 10.84 21.03 -14.52
CA GLU A 209 11.23 19.63 -14.34
C GLU A 209 12.56 19.25 -15.03
N LYS A 210 13.11 20.10 -15.91
CA LYS A 210 14.27 19.74 -16.75
C LYS A 210 15.51 19.31 -15.97
N PRO A 211 15.87 19.94 -14.83
CA PRO A 211 17.01 19.49 -14.02
C PRO A 211 16.87 18.07 -13.47
N LEU A 212 15.64 17.51 -13.40
CA LEU A 212 15.39 16.15 -12.93
C LEU A 212 15.58 15.10 -14.03
N VAL A 213 15.46 15.49 -15.31
CA VAL A 213 15.48 14.55 -16.45
C VAL A 213 16.72 13.64 -16.48
N PRO A 214 17.95 14.10 -16.20
CA PRO A 214 19.13 13.23 -16.18
C PRO A 214 19.02 12.07 -15.16
N TYR A 215 18.28 12.25 -14.10
CA TYR A 215 18.18 11.31 -12.98
C TYR A 215 16.97 10.37 -13.07
N VAL A 216 15.83 10.87 -13.60
CA VAL A 216 14.54 10.15 -13.55
C VAL A 216 13.83 10.03 -14.90
N GLY A 217 14.42 10.58 -15.97
CA GLY A 217 13.88 10.48 -17.33
C GLY A 217 12.47 11.04 -17.43
N ASN A 218 11.55 10.27 -18.01
CA ASN A 218 10.14 10.64 -18.24
C ASN A 218 9.34 10.86 -16.95
N GLN A 219 9.84 10.45 -15.79
CA GLN A 219 9.18 10.70 -14.50
C GLN A 219 9.44 12.12 -13.96
N ALA A 220 10.33 12.91 -14.58
CA ALA A 220 10.74 14.21 -14.08
C ALA A 220 9.56 15.16 -13.83
N ARG A 221 8.67 15.33 -14.81
CA ARG A 221 7.48 16.17 -14.68
C ARG A 221 6.58 15.70 -13.53
N ARG A 222 6.34 14.40 -13.44
CA ARG A 222 5.49 13.83 -12.39
C ARG A 222 6.06 14.09 -10.99
N ILE A 223 7.36 13.89 -10.80
CA ILE A 223 8.04 14.14 -9.53
C ILE A 223 8.00 15.65 -9.19
N TRP A 224 8.20 16.51 -10.18
CA TRP A 224 8.17 17.96 -10.02
C TRP A 224 6.79 18.47 -9.61
N GLU A 225 5.70 17.94 -10.22
CA GLU A 225 4.31 18.25 -9.88
C GLU A 225 3.98 17.76 -8.44
N LEU A 226 4.28 16.49 -8.14
CA LEU A 226 4.03 15.91 -6.82
C LEU A 226 4.79 16.64 -5.70
N ALA A 227 6.05 17.08 -5.95
CA ALA A 227 6.80 17.87 -4.99
C ALA A 227 6.09 19.18 -4.61
N ARG A 228 5.22 19.70 -5.47
CA ARG A 228 4.38 20.91 -5.24
C ARG A 228 2.98 20.57 -4.71
N GLY A 229 2.72 19.30 -4.45
CA GLY A 229 1.41 18.85 -4.01
C GLY A 229 0.36 18.83 -5.12
N ILE A 230 0.77 18.79 -6.39
CA ILE A 230 -0.12 18.77 -7.55
C ILE A 230 -0.38 17.31 -7.95
N ASP A 231 -1.63 16.87 -7.85
CA ASP A 231 -2.10 15.56 -8.32
C ASP A 231 -3.59 15.65 -8.72
N GLU A 232 -3.83 15.70 -10.01
CA GLU A 232 -5.17 15.90 -10.56
C GLU A 232 -5.96 14.60 -10.74
N ARG A 233 -5.34 13.44 -10.49
CA ARG A 233 -6.02 12.14 -10.66
C ARG A 233 -7.29 12.07 -9.81
N PRO A 234 -8.42 11.64 -10.42
CA PRO A 234 -9.66 11.41 -9.67
C PRO A 234 -9.56 10.14 -8.81
N VAL A 235 -10.51 9.97 -7.90
CA VAL A 235 -10.81 8.67 -7.28
C VAL A 235 -11.62 7.88 -8.28
N GLU A 236 -11.14 6.68 -8.64
CA GLU A 236 -11.70 5.82 -9.69
C GLU A 236 -12.29 4.55 -9.08
N PRO A 237 -13.60 4.48 -8.78
CA PRO A 237 -14.21 3.30 -8.18
C PRO A 237 -14.12 2.05 -9.07
N ASP A 238 -14.33 2.25 -10.39
CA ASP A 238 -14.42 1.16 -11.36
C ASP A 238 -13.09 0.97 -12.12
N ARG A 239 -12.09 0.45 -11.43
CA ARG A 239 -10.80 0.17 -12.05
C ARG A 239 -10.85 -1.14 -12.86
N GLN A 240 -10.63 -1.06 -14.17
CA GLN A 240 -10.56 -2.24 -15.02
C GLN A 240 -9.35 -3.11 -14.69
N ILE A 241 -9.54 -4.43 -14.72
CA ILE A 241 -8.47 -5.41 -14.57
C ILE A 241 -7.52 -5.30 -15.78
N GLN A 242 -6.26 -4.95 -15.53
CA GLN A 242 -5.24 -4.78 -16.58
C GLN A 242 -4.49 -6.07 -16.87
N SER A 243 -4.33 -6.95 -15.88
CA SER A 243 -3.62 -8.24 -16.03
C SER A 243 -4.16 -9.27 -15.06
N VAL A 244 -4.07 -10.53 -15.47
CA VAL A 244 -4.35 -11.71 -14.64
C VAL A 244 -3.12 -12.59 -14.67
N GLY A 245 -2.45 -12.79 -13.55
CA GLY A 245 -1.22 -13.58 -13.45
C GLY A 245 -1.26 -14.59 -12.30
N ASN A 246 -0.38 -15.59 -12.33
CA ASN A 246 -0.08 -16.50 -11.25
C ASN A 246 1.44 -16.57 -11.10
N GLU A 247 1.94 -16.42 -9.89
CA GLU A 247 3.37 -16.53 -9.58
C GLU A 247 3.53 -17.48 -8.40
N GLU A 248 4.61 -18.25 -8.38
CA GLU A 248 5.00 -19.13 -7.30
C GLU A 248 6.51 -19.01 -7.06
N THR A 249 6.92 -19.14 -5.81
CA THR A 249 8.32 -19.28 -5.44
C THR A 249 8.52 -20.64 -4.82
N TYR A 250 9.28 -21.50 -5.50
CA TYR A 250 9.54 -22.87 -5.06
C TYR A 250 10.49 -22.90 -3.86
N GLU A 251 10.32 -23.87 -2.98
CA GLU A 251 11.19 -24.04 -1.80
C GLU A 251 12.63 -24.39 -2.16
N SER A 252 12.82 -25.09 -3.29
CA SER A 252 14.11 -25.41 -3.91
C SER A 252 14.09 -25.06 -5.38
N ASP A 253 15.27 -24.95 -6.00
CA ASP A 253 15.38 -24.73 -7.44
C ASP A 253 14.79 -25.91 -8.21
N VAL A 254 14.05 -25.61 -9.28
CA VAL A 254 13.45 -26.61 -10.16
C VAL A 254 14.27 -26.65 -11.43
N GLU A 255 14.95 -27.78 -11.67
CA GLU A 255 15.83 -27.99 -12.83
C GLU A 255 15.21 -28.94 -13.84
N ASP A 256 14.27 -29.81 -13.42
CA ASP A 256 13.61 -30.80 -14.30
C ASP A 256 12.63 -30.11 -15.25
N PRO A 257 12.86 -30.17 -16.59
CA PRO A 257 11.95 -29.60 -17.59
C PRO A 257 10.53 -30.15 -17.51
N ALA A 258 10.35 -31.41 -17.12
CA ALA A 258 9.02 -32.02 -17.01
C ALA A 258 8.21 -31.40 -15.86
N VAL A 259 8.88 -31.08 -14.75
CA VAL A 259 8.25 -30.35 -13.61
C VAL A 259 7.89 -28.93 -14.03
N ILE A 260 8.80 -28.24 -14.74
CA ILE A 260 8.55 -26.87 -15.24
C ILE A 260 7.34 -26.85 -16.19
N ASP A 261 7.25 -27.81 -17.11
CA ASP A 261 6.11 -27.92 -18.04
C ASP A 261 4.79 -28.15 -17.29
N LEU A 262 4.78 -29.06 -16.33
CA LEU A 262 3.61 -29.32 -15.49
C LEU A 262 3.13 -28.06 -14.75
N GLU A 263 4.06 -27.31 -14.15
CA GLU A 263 3.77 -26.05 -13.43
C GLU A 263 3.25 -24.96 -14.38
N LEU A 264 3.81 -24.85 -15.58
CA LEU A 264 3.30 -23.92 -16.60
C LEU A 264 1.87 -24.25 -17.02
N HIS A 265 1.56 -25.55 -17.22
CA HIS A 265 0.19 -26.00 -17.48
C HIS A 265 -0.76 -25.68 -16.32
N TYR A 266 -0.32 -25.90 -15.08
CA TYR A 266 -1.10 -25.57 -13.89
C TYR A 266 -1.39 -24.07 -13.82
N PHE A 267 -0.37 -23.20 -14.01
CA PHE A 267 -0.56 -21.76 -14.01
C PHE A 267 -1.47 -21.28 -15.16
N ALA A 268 -1.29 -21.82 -16.36
CA ALA A 268 -2.13 -21.48 -17.49
C ALA A 268 -3.61 -21.80 -17.21
N ASN A 269 -3.89 -22.97 -16.62
CA ASN A 269 -5.25 -23.36 -16.23
C ASN A 269 -5.83 -22.42 -15.15
N ARG A 270 -5.05 -22.03 -14.16
CA ARG A 270 -5.50 -21.06 -13.10
C ARG A 270 -5.79 -19.68 -13.67
N VAL A 271 -4.94 -19.19 -14.57
CA VAL A 271 -5.14 -17.90 -15.25
C VAL A 271 -6.39 -17.96 -16.14
N ALA A 272 -6.52 -19.01 -16.96
CA ALA A 272 -7.68 -19.21 -17.82
C ALA A 272 -9.00 -19.32 -17.03
N LYS A 273 -9.01 -20.01 -15.88
CA LYS A 273 -10.18 -20.09 -14.99
C LYS A 273 -10.58 -18.70 -14.47
N ARG A 274 -9.60 -17.86 -14.10
CA ARG A 274 -9.88 -16.48 -13.62
C ARG A 274 -10.36 -15.57 -14.74
N LEU A 275 -9.75 -15.64 -15.93
CA LEU A 275 -10.22 -14.87 -17.09
C LEU A 275 -11.68 -15.21 -17.41
N ARG A 276 -12.05 -16.49 -17.46
CA ARG A 276 -13.46 -16.93 -17.66
C ARG A 276 -14.39 -16.40 -16.55
N LYS A 277 -13.95 -16.46 -15.29
CA LYS A 277 -14.74 -15.95 -14.17
C LYS A 277 -15.06 -14.46 -14.29
N TYR A 278 -14.13 -13.68 -14.83
CA TYR A 278 -14.29 -12.23 -15.01
C TYR A 278 -14.83 -11.82 -16.39
N GLY A 279 -15.11 -12.78 -17.27
CA GLY A 279 -15.54 -12.50 -18.66
C GLY A 279 -14.48 -11.77 -19.48
N LEU A 280 -13.18 -12.02 -19.19
CA LEU A 280 -12.06 -11.33 -19.82
C LEU A 280 -11.32 -12.21 -20.80
N MET A 281 -10.72 -11.57 -21.82
CA MET A 281 -9.77 -12.16 -22.76
C MET A 281 -8.44 -11.41 -22.70
N GLY A 282 -7.32 -12.14 -22.79
CA GLY A 282 -5.98 -11.57 -22.87
C GLY A 282 -5.47 -11.52 -24.30
N HIS A 283 -4.77 -10.45 -24.67
CA HIS A 283 -4.09 -10.30 -25.97
C HIS A 283 -2.61 -10.69 -25.88
N THR A 284 -2.02 -10.59 -24.68
CA THR A 284 -0.59 -10.87 -24.46
C THR A 284 -0.45 -11.91 -23.39
N VAL A 285 0.36 -12.92 -23.65
CA VAL A 285 0.78 -13.93 -22.67
C VAL A 285 2.25 -13.71 -22.36
N SER A 286 2.60 -13.65 -21.07
CA SER A 286 3.98 -13.49 -20.62
C SER A 286 4.34 -14.56 -19.61
N ILE A 287 5.55 -15.09 -19.72
CA ILE A 287 6.15 -15.98 -18.72
C ILE A 287 7.28 -15.22 -18.05
N LYS A 288 7.28 -15.22 -16.72
CA LYS A 288 8.32 -14.62 -15.90
C LYS A 288 9.07 -15.72 -15.18
N VAL A 289 10.36 -15.84 -15.48
CA VAL A 289 11.27 -16.80 -14.83
C VAL A 289 12.30 -16.02 -14.02
N ARG A 290 12.54 -16.46 -12.80
CA ARG A 290 13.62 -15.96 -11.97
C ARG A 290 14.50 -17.11 -11.53
N TYR A 291 15.79 -16.93 -11.66
CA TYR A 291 16.80 -17.84 -11.13
C TYR A 291 17.05 -17.58 -9.64
N ASN A 292 17.93 -18.37 -9.01
CA ASN A 292 18.21 -18.29 -7.57
C ASN A 292 18.93 -17.01 -7.15
N ASP A 293 19.47 -16.24 -8.08
CA ASP A 293 20.12 -14.95 -7.85
C ASP A 293 19.14 -13.74 -7.91
N PHE A 294 17.87 -14.01 -8.30
CA PHE A 294 16.80 -13.00 -8.46
C PHE A 294 17.16 -11.87 -9.41
#